data_36d3dfb0527b51f6541ff2217e047b86
#
_entry.id   36d3dfb0527b51f6541ff2217e047b86
#
_cell.length_a   1.000
_cell.length_b   1.000
_cell.length_c   1.000
_cell.angle_alpha   90.00
_cell.angle_beta   90.00
_cell.angle_gamma   90.00
#
_symmetry.space_group_name_H-M   'P 1'
#
loop_
_entity.id
_entity.type
_entity.pdbx_description
1 polymer ?
#
loop_
_entity_poly.entity_id
_entity_poly.type
_entity_poly.pdbx_seq_one_letter_code
_entity_poly.pdbx_strand_id
1 'polypeptide(L)' 'MQARQLRDMDGKELAKHVAELRQDLFGLRFVNATGELDDTARLGRVRRDLARALTVSRERELAAPDGQAT' A
#
# COMPACT_ATOMS: atom_id res chain seq x y z
N MET A 1 -7.78 -0.95 4.89
CA MET A 1 -8.48 0.11 4.16
C MET A 1 -9.24 -0.49 2.99
N GLN A 2 -10.46 -0.01 2.75
CA GLN A 2 -11.29 -0.52 1.68
C GLN A 2 -10.86 0.07 0.33
N ALA A 3 -11.05 -0.69 -0.75
CA ALA A 3 -10.72 -0.21 -2.08
C ALA A 3 -11.46 1.09 -2.44
N ARG A 4 -12.70 1.23 -1.96
CA ARG A 4 -13.47 2.45 -2.18
C ARG A 4 -12.76 3.68 -1.63
N GLN A 5 -12.22 3.56 -0.41
CA GLN A 5 -11.48 4.67 0.21
C GLN A 5 -10.24 5.02 -0.58
N LEU A 6 -9.56 4.01 -1.08
CA LEU A 6 -8.37 4.22 -1.89
C LEU A 6 -8.69 4.91 -3.21
N ARG A 7 -9.82 4.57 -3.82
CA ARG A 7 -10.24 5.18 -5.08
C ARG A 7 -10.66 6.64 -4.91
N ASP A 8 -11.08 7.02 -3.70
CA ASP A 8 -11.45 8.39 -3.41
C ASP A 8 -10.25 9.31 -3.18
N MET A 9 -9.06 8.73 -2.99
CA MET A 9 -7.84 9.51 -2.79
C MET A 9 -7.34 10.11 -4.10
N ASP A 10 -6.76 11.32 -4.04
CA ASP A 10 -6.09 11.85 -5.21
C ASP A 10 -4.73 11.17 -5.39
N GLY A 11 -4.04 11.49 -6.50
CA GLY A 11 -2.78 10.83 -6.83
C GLY A 11 -1.70 11.02 -5.78
N LYS A 12 -1.62 12.21 -5.20
CA LYS A 12 -0.62 12.49 -4.17
C LYS A 12 -0.91 11.75 -2.87
N GLU A 13 -2.18 11.75 -2.48
CA GLU A 13 -2.61 11.04 -1.27
C GLU A 13 -2.37 9.55 -1.40
N LEU A 14 -2.68 8.98 -2.55
CA LEU A 14 -2.49 7.55 -2.79
C LEU A 14 -1.01 7.20 -2.78
N ALA A 15 -0.17 8.01 -3.42
CA ALA A 15 1.27 7.77 -3.42
C ALA A 15 1.86 7.83 -2.02
N LYS A 16 1.42 8.80 -1.23
CA LYS A 16 1.85 8.93 0.17
C LYS A 16 1.42 7.72 0.98
N HIS A 17 0.18 7.27 0.79
CA HIS A 17 -0.34 6.11 1.49
C HIS A 17 0.46 4.85 1.15
N VAL A 18 0.78 4.65 -0.12
CA VAL A 18 1.59 3.52 -0.55
C VAL A 18 2.98 3.57 0.10
N ALA A 19 3.60 4.75 0.14
CA ALA A 19 4.91 4.90 0.75
C ALA A 19 4.87 4.58 2.24
N GLU A 20 3.85 5.06 2.94
CA GLU A 20 3.67 4.78 4.37
C GLU A 20 3.50 3.28 4.63
N LEU A 21 2.69 2.62 3.80
CA LEU A 21 2.47 1.18 3.95
C LEU A 21 3.74 0.39 3.68
N ARG A 22 4.55 0.81 2.72
CA ARG A 22 5.84 0.16 2.46
C ARG A 22 6.79 0.30 3.64
N GLN A 23 6.81 1.47 4.27
CA GLN A 23 7.64 1.69 5.45
C GLN A 23 7.17 0.81 6.61
N ASP A 24 5.85 0.74 6.82
CA ASP A 24 5.28 -0.10 7.86
C ASP A 24 5.62 -1.57 7.62
N LEU A 25 5.47 -2.01 6.38
CA LEU A 25 5.77 -3.40 6.04
C LEU A 25 7.24 -3.72 6.27
N PHE A 26 8.14 -2.82 5.86
CA PHE A 26 9.55 -3.01 6.06
C PHE A 26 9.89 -3.16 7.54
N GLY A 27 9.35 -2.26 8.37
CA GLY A 27 9.59 -2.31 9.81
C GLY A 27 9.06 -3.59 10.45
N LEU A 28 7.85 -4.01 10.05
CA LEU A 28 7.25 -5.22 10.57
C LEU A 28 8.01 -6.47 10.14
N ARG A 29 8.51 -6.49 8.92
CA ARG A 29 9.33 -7.61 8.44
C ARG A 29 10.64 -7.69 9.22
N PHE A 30 11.24 -6.55 9.50
CA PHE A 30 12.46 -6.50 10.28
C PHE A 30 12.25 -7.10 11.66
N VAL A 31 11.21 -6.63 12.36
CA VAL A 31 10.87 -7.12 13.70
C VAL A 31 10.53 -8.62 13.68
N ASN A 32 9.80 -9.06 12.66
CA ASN A 32 9.45 -10.46 12.51
C ASN A 32 10.70 -11.32 12.29
N ALA A 33 11.66 -10.82 11.52
CA ALA A 33 12.90 -11.56 11.27
C ALA A 33 13.74 -11.73 12.52
N THR A 34 13.65 -10.80 13.47
CA THR A 34 14.36 -10.89 14.74
C THR A 34 13.59 -11.71 15.76
N GLY A 35 12.36 -12.13 15.43
CA GLY A 35 11.53 -12.93 16.35
C GLY A 35 10.82 -12.09 17.40
N GLU A 36 10.83 -10.77 17.27
CA GLU A 36 10.25 -9.88 18.26
C GLU A 36 8.80 -9.47 17.95
N LEU A 37 8.27 -9.87 16.79
CA LEU A 37 6.92 -9.49 16.40
C LEU A 37 5.91 -10.40 17.07
N ASP A 38 5.08 -9.81 17.93
CA ASP A 38 4.05 -10.55 18.67
C ASP A 38 2.75 -10.70 17.86
N ASP A 39 2.52 -9.80 16.90
CA ASP A 39 1.26 -9.78 16.15
C ASP A 39 1.51 -9.99 14.65
N THR A 40 1.55 -11.26 14.25
CA THR A 40 1.74 -11.62 12.84
C THR A 40 0.52 -11.27 11.99
N ALA A 41 -0.66 -11.16 12.60
CA ALA A 41 -1.87 -10.75 11.88
C ALA A 41 -1.74 -9.32 11.37
N ARG A 42 -1.06 -8.44 12.12
CA ARG A 42 -0.81 -7.08 11.69
C ARG A 42 0.04 -7.04 10.42
N LEU A 43 1.07 -7.89 10.37
CA LEU A 43 1.90 -8.02 9.17
C LEU A 43 1.05 -8.41 7.96
N GLY A 44 0.16 -9.38 8.13
CA GLY A 44 -0.74 -9.80 7.06
C GLY A 44 -1.70 -8.69 6.63
N ARG A 45 -2.23 -7.91 7.59
CA ARG A 45 -3.12 -6.80 7.27
C ARG A 45 -2.39 -5.73 6.46
N VAL A 46 -1.17 -5.37 6.87
CA VAL A 46 -0.40 -4.35 6.16
C VAL A 46 -0.07 -4.81 4.74
N ARG A 47 0.29 -6.08 4.58
CA ARG A 47 0.57 -6.63 3.25
C ARG A 47 -0.65 -6.56 2.34
N ARG A 48 -1.83 -6.91 2.87
CA ARG A 48 -3.07 -6.83 2.09
C ARG A 48 -3.43 -5.40 1.74
N ASP A 49 -3.28 -4.49 2.71
CA ASP A 49 -3.57 -3.07 2.45
C ASP A 49 -2.64 -2.50 1.39
N LEU A 50 -1.36 -2.85 1.46
CA LEU A 50 -0.40 -2.42 0.44
C LEU A 50 -0.77 -2.99 -0.93
N ALA A 51 -1.15 -4.27 -0.99
CA ALA A 51 -1.54 -4.89 -2.25
C ALA A 51 -2.76 -4.18 -2.86
N ARG A 52 -3.75 -3.83 -2.03
CA ARG A 52 -4.92 -3.09 -2.51
C ARG A 52 -4.53 -1.71 -3.01
N ALA A 53 -3.69 -1.01 -2.27
CA ALA A 53 -3.24 0.33 -2.67
C ALA A 53 -2.48 0.28 -3.99
N LEU A 54 -1.61 -0.70 -4.16
CA LEU A 54 -0.88 -0.88 -5.41
C LEU A 54 -1.82 -1.25 -6.57
N THR A 55 -2.84 -2.05 -6.30
CA THR A 55 -3.83 -2.41 -7.31
C THR A 55 -4.59 -1.17 -7.79
N VAL A 56 -5.04 -0.33 -6.87
CA VAL A 56 -5.75 0.90 -7.23
C VAL A 56 -4.83 1.85 -8.00
N SER A 57 -3.58 1.97 -7.56
CA SER A 57 -2.59 2.78 -8.25
C SER A 57 -2.38 2.27 -9.68
N ARG A 58 -2.29 0.96 -9.86
CA ARG A 58 -2.13 0.35 -11.18
C ARG A 58 -3.35 0.59 -12.06
N GLU A 59 -4.56 0.46 -11.48
CA GLU A 59 -5.79 0.74 -12.22
C GLU A 59 -5.79 2.15 -12.78
N ARG A 60 -5.31 3.12 -11.98
CA ARG A 60 -5.24 4.51 -12.41
C ARG A 60 -4.24 4.70 -13.55
N GLU A 61 -3.10 4.02 -13.48
CA GLU A 61 -2.12 4.07 -14.56
C GLU A 61 -2.70 3.52 -15.86
N LEU A 62 -3.41 2.39 -15.76
CA LEU A 62 -4.00 1.75 -16.94
C LEU A 62 -5.16 2.55 -17.53
N ALA A 63 -5.90 3.26 -16.69
CA ALA A 63 -7.03 4.08 -17.13
C ALA A 63 -6.61 5.49 -17.54
N ALA A 64 -5.38 5.90 -17.21
CA ALA A 64 -4.93 7.25 -17.48
C ALA A 64 -4.76 7.49 -18.98
N PRO A 65 -5.07 8.70 -19.47
CA PRO A 65 -4.78 9.05 -20.85
C PRO A 65 -3.29 9.03 -21.11
N ASP A 66 -2.92 8.99 -22.36
CA ASP A 66 -1.53 9.08 -22.76
C ASP A 66 -0.88 10.31 -22.13
N GLY A 67 0.33 10.16 -21.65
CA GLY A 67 1.04 11.23 -20.99
C GLY A 67 0.94 11.17 -19.47
N GLN A 68 -0.01 10.47 -18.94
CA GLN A 68 -0.13 10.26 -17.51
C GLN A 68 0.80 9.15 -17.02
N ALA A 69 1.26 8.33 -17.92
CA ALA A 69 2.10 7.19 -17.60
C ALA A 69 3.55 7.58 -17.30
N THR A 70 3.89 8.81 -17.44
CA THR A 70 5.26 9.28 -17.21
C THR A 70 5.55 9.50 -15.75
#